data_31276a0185e05321faaeed630bb75c53
#
_entry.id   31276a0185e05321faaeed630bb75c53
#
_cell.length_a   1.000
_cell.length_b   1.000
_cell.length_c   1.000
_cell.angle_alpha   90.00
_cell.angle_beta   90.00
_cell.angle_gamma   90.00
#
_symmetry.space_group_name_H-M   'P 1'
#
loop_
_entity.id
_entity.type
_entity.pdbx_description
1 polymer ?
#
loop_
_entity_poly.entity_id
_entity_poly.type
_entity_poly.pdbx_seq_one_letter_code
_entity_poly.pdbx_strand_id
1 'polypeptide(L)'
;EKEIRAFVPIAYWEVDSFMKTEKGEEFTLRLIEENGKLFEPTKQEEVDEVVEKLNTATYHVSSIEKTQRTRVSLPPFTTSTLQQTASNRLGWSAKQTMMIAQQLYEEGYITYHRTDSVALSSQAVEMARAYIPVNFGKNYLPETPRFFKTLSKNAQEAHEAVRPTNVSVQDPKESVGELADKHKKLYN
;
A
#
# COMPACT_ATOMS: atom_id res chain seq x y z
N GLU A 1 -19.56 16.52 11.17
CA GLU A 1 -19.30 17.46 12.27
C GLU A 1 -20.35 17.36 13.38
N LYS A 2 -21.66 17.27 13.07
CA LYS A 2 -22.73 17.08 14.08
C LYS A 2 -22.57 15.76 14.83
N GLU A 3 -22.23 14.68 14.15
CA GLU A 3 -22.00 13.36 14.74
C GLU A 3 -20.76 13.37 15.65
N ILE A 4 -19.68 14.05 15.24
CA ILE A 4 -18.46 14.20 16.05
C ILE A 4 -18.76 14.95 17.35
N ARG A 5 -19.58 16.00 17.29
CA ARG A 5 -19.98 16.77 18.49
C ARG A 5 -20.95 16.02 19.42
N ALA A 6 -21.71 15.08 18.86
CA ALA A 6 -22.64 14.23 19.62
C ALA A 6 -21.98 12.93 20.14
N PHE A 7 -20.74 12.67 19.77
CA PHE A 7 -20.03 11.44 20.17
C PHE A 7 -19.74 11.47 21.67
N VAL A 8 -20.25 10.46 22.37
CA VAL A 8 -19.96 10.22 23.78
C VAL A 8 -18.94 9.07 23.84
N PRO A 9 -17.71 9.32 24.30
CA PRO A 9 -16.72 8.27 24.42
C PRO A 9 -17.12 7.27 25.50
N ILE A 10 -17.03 5.99 25.18
CA ILE A 10 -17.24 4.90 26.13
C ILE A 10 -15.88 4.27 26.38
N ALA A 11 -15.46 4.19 27.64
CA ALA A 11 -14.26 3.47 28.01
C ALA A 11 -14.50 1.97 27.86
N TYR A 12 -13.52 1.27 27.31
CA TYR A 12 -13.52 -0.19 27.22
C TYR A 12 -12.12 -0.72 27.58
N TRP A 13 -12.06 -2.01 27.84
CA TRP A 13 -10.83 -2.68 28.21
C TRP A 13 -10.48 -3.74 27.17
N GLU A 14 -9.19 -3.94 26.94
CA GLU A 14 -8.65 -5.05 26.17
C GLU A 14 -7.78 -5.91 27.08
N VAL A 15 -7.88 -7.21 26.95
CA VAL A 15 -7.10 -8.16 27.73
C VAL A 15 -6.13 -8.90 26.80
N ASP A 16 -4.85 -8.67 27.02
CA ASP A 16 -3.77 -9.30 26.27
C ASP A 16 -2.97 -10.24 27.18
N SER A 17 -2.74 -11.47 26.74
CA SER A 17 -1.90 -12.46 27.40
C SER A 17 -0.55 -12.59 26.69
N PHE A 18 0.53 -12.38 27.42
CA PHE A 18 1.89 -12.55 26.90
C PHE A 18 2.34 -13.99 27.10
N MET A 19 2.54 -14.69 26.02
CA MET A 19 2.80 -16.12 25.99
C MET A 19 4.21 -16.42 25.51
N LYS A 20 4.74 -17.58 25.94
CA LYS A 20 6.01 -18.07 25.48
C LYS A 20 5.90 -19.57 25.15
N THR A 21 6.38 -19.96 23.98
CA THR A 21 6.45 -21.36 23.59
C THR A 21 7.56 -22.10 24.34
N GLU A 22 7.52 -23.43 24.35
CA GLU A 22 8.61 -24.26 24.88
C GLU A 22 9.97 -23.96 24.17
N LYS A 23 9.94 -23.52 22.91
CA LYS A 23 11.11 -23.12 22.13
C LYS A 23 11.62 -21.72 22.43
N GLY A 24 10.90 -20.97 23.29
CA GLY A 24 11.27 -19.63 23.70
C GLY A 24 10.74 -18.50 22.78
N GLU A 25 9.87 -18.81 21.81
CA GLU A 25 9.23 -17.80 20.97
C GLU A 25 8.15 -17.07 21.77
N GLU A 26 8.16 -15.76 21.74
CA GLU A 26 7.19 -14.90 22.46
C GLU A 26 6.12 -14.39 21.50
N PHE A 27 4.87 -14.39 21.95
CA PHE A 27 3.73 -13.89 21.20
C PHE A 27 2.63 -13.41 22.14
N THR A 28 1.74 -12.58 21.60
CA THR A 28 0.63 -12.00 22.36
C THR A 28 -0.68 -12.57 21.83
N LEU A 29 -1.56 -12.99 22.75
CA LEU A 29 -2.93 -13.38 22.48
C LEU A 29 -3.87 -12.32 23.03
N ARG A 30 -4.85 -11.91 22.24
CA ARG A 30 -5.93 -11.03 22.68
C ARG A 30 -7.20 -11.82 22.93
N LEU A 31 -7.85 -11.56 24.07
CA LEU A 31 -9.18 -12.10 24.35
C LEU A 31 -10.20 -11.42 23.44
N ILE A 32 -10.87 -12.20 22.62
CA ILE A 32 -11.89 -11.71 21.68
C ILE A 32 -13.29 -12.11 22.11
N GLU A 33 -13.44 -13.35 22.63
CA GLU A 33 -14.74 -13.89 22.98
C GLU A 33 -14.71 -14.64 24.30
N GLU A 34 -15.76 -14.52 25.07
CA GLU A 34 -16.05 -15.37 26.24
C GLU A 34 -17.41 -16.05 26.03
N ASN A 35 -17.44 -17.42 26.12
CA ASN A 35 -18.65 -18.20 25.94
C ASN A 35 -19.39 -17.94 24.60
N GLY A 36 -18.63 -17.69 23.52
CA GLY A 36 -19.18 -17.43 22.18
C GLY A 36 -19.79 -16.03 22.00
N LYS A 37 -19.51 -15.10 22.90
CA LYS A 37 -19.90 -13.70 22.79
C LYS A 37 -18.65 -12.82 22.77
N LEU A 38 -18.66 -11.76 21.97
CA LEU A 38 -17.61 -10.73 21.97
C LEU A 38 -17.40 -10.24 23.40
N PHE A 39 -16.14 -10.18 23.80
CA PHE A 39 -15.73 -9.68 25.11
C PHE A 39 -15.42 -8.18 25.00
N GLU A 40 -16.36 -7.35 25.37
CA GLU A 40 -16.27 -5.88 25.33
C GLU A 40 -16.57 -5.30 26.74
N PRO A 41 -15.71 -5.54 27.70
CA PRO A 41 -15.97 -5.12 29.07
C PRO A 41 -15.90 -3.58 29.20
N THR A 42 -16.84 -3.03 29.93
CA THR A 42 -16.91 -1.60 30.27
C THR A 42 -16.60 -1.32 31.71
N LYS A 43 -16.43 -2.36 32.54
CA LYS A 43 -16.13 -2.26 33.97
C LYS A 43 -14.88 -3.05 34.34
N GLN A 44 -14.14 -2.52 35.30
CA GLN A 44 -12.91 -3.15 35.80
C GLN A 44 -13.17 -4.54 36.41
N GLU A 45 -14.27 -4.69 37.12
CA GLU A 45 -14.62 -5.95 37.80
C GLU A 45 -14.77 -7.11 36.81
N GLU A 46 -15.35 -6.87 35.63
CA GLU A 46 -15.50 -7.87 34.56
C GLU A 46 -14.13 -8.33 34.02
N VAL A 47 -13.18 -7.39 33.96
CA VAL A 47 -11.80 -7.68 33.53
C VAL A 47 -11.06 -8.49 34.57
N ASP A 48 -11.17 -8.11 35.85
CA ASP A 48 -10.46 -8.77 36.95
C ASP A 48 -10.87 -10.24 37.07
N GLU A 49 -12.17 -10.54 36.96
CA GLU A 49 -12.68 -11.93 36.97
C GLU A 49 -12.12 -12.77 35.83
N VAL A 50 -12.02 -12.19 34.63
CA VAL A 50 -11.49 -12.89 33.45
C VAL A 50 -9.99 -13.09 33.55
N VAL A 51 -9.25 -12.10 34.05
CA VAL A 51 -7.79 -12.19 34.25
C VAL A 51 -7.46 -13.29 35.26
N GLU A 52 -8.21 -13.43 36.37
CA GLU A 52 -8.03 -14.51 37.33
C GLU A 52 -8.23 -15.89 36.69
N LYS A 53 -9.28 -16.05 35.86
CA LYS A 53 -9.52 -17.28 35.10
C LYS A 53 -8.39 -17.61 34.13
N LEU A 54 -7.91 -16.59 33.39
CA LEU A 54 -6.86 -16.75 32.38
C LEU A 54 -5.51 -17.10 33.00
N ASN A 55 -5.17 -16.60 34.18
CA ASN A 55 -3.92 -16.90 34.87
C ASN A 55 -3.78 -18.37 35.27
N THR A 56 -4.89 -19.09 35.43
CA THR A 56 -4.92 -20.50 35.78
C THR A 56 -5.33 -21.42 34.63
N ALA A 57 -5.67 -20.84 33.45
CA ALA A 57 -6.17 -21.58 32.31
C ALA A 57 -5.08 -22.33 31.55
N THR A 58 -5.47 -23.39 30.90
CA THR A 58 -4.63 -24.11 29.92
C THR A 58 -5.04 -23.63 28.52
N TYR A 59 -4.04 -23.24 27.72
CA TYR A 59 -4.27 -22.70 26.39
C TYR A 59 -4.07 -23.79 25.33
N HIS A 60 -4.99 -23.86 24.38
CA HIS A 60 -4.95 -24.79 23.26
C HIS A 60 -5.25 -24.08 21.95
N VAL A 61 -4.51 -24.40 20.89
CA VAL A 61 -4.86 -23.96 19.53
C VAL A 61 -6.05 -24.76 19.03
N SER A 62 -7.23 -24.16 18.96
CA SER A 62 -8.46 -24.81 18.52
C SER A 62 -8.58 -24.92 17.01
N SER A 63 -8.12 -23.92 16.28
CA SER A 63 -8.14 -23.92 14.82
C SER A 63 -7.04 -23.04 14.23
N ILE A 64 -6.60 -23.38 13.03
CA ILE A 64 -5.69 -22.57 12.23
C ILE A 64 -6.31 -22.40 10.84
N GLU A 65 -6.74 -21.20 10.53
CA GLU A 65 -7.25 -20.86 9.21
C GLU A 65 -6.15 -20.25 8.34
N LYS A 66 -5.88 -20.90 7.21
CA LYS A 66 -4.93 -20.41 6.21
C LYS A 66 -5.69 -19.90 5.01
N THR A 67 -5.65 -18.59 4.81
CA THR A 67 -6.30 -17.96 3.67
C THR A 67 -5.26 -17.46 2.67
N GLN A 68 -5.37 -17.90 1.44
CA GLN A 68 -4.57 -17.37 0.34
C GLN A 68 -5.21 -16.06 -0.15
N ARG A 69 -4.46 -14.96 -0.09
CA ARG A 69 -4.91 -13.67 -0.63
C ARG A 69 -4.11 -13.32 -1.87
N THR A 70 -4.82 -13.02 -2.94
CA THR A 70 -4.22 -12.49 -4.17
C THR A 70 -4.29 -10.97 -4.15
N ARG A 71 -3.14 -10.31 -4.35
CA ARG A 71 -3.10 -8.86 -4.56
C ARG A 71 -3.08 -8.56 -6.04
N VAL A 72 -3.99 -7.71 -6.47
CA VAL A 72 -4.00 -7.19 -7.85
C VAL A 72 -3.04 -6.01 -7.92
N SER A 73 -2.28 -5.89 -9.01
CA SER A 73 -1.41 -4.73 -9.23
C SER A 73 -2.25 -3.47 -9.37
N LEU A 74 -1.74 -2.37 -8.82
CA LEU A 74 -2.33 -1.05 -9.03
C LEU A 74 -2.20 -0.64 -10.51
N PRO A 75 -3.11 0.19 -11.02
CA PRO A 75 -2.98 0.77 -12.35
C PRO A 75 -1.77 1.70 -12.42
N PRO A 76 -1.26 1.97 -13.63
CA PRO A 76 -0.26 3.02 -13.85
C PRO A 76 -0.74 4.38 -13.34
N PHE A 77 0.20 5.28 -13.09
CA PHE A 77 -0.11 6.58 -12.51
C PHE A 77 -0.88 7.51 -13.44
N THR A 78 -1.90 8.13 -12.89
CA THR A 78 -2.47 9.40 -13.37
C THR A 78 -1.85 10.55 -12.59
N THR A 79 -2.10 11.80 -12.98
CA THR A 79 -1.69 12.99 -12.21
C THR A 79 -2.14 12.88 -10.74
N SER A 80 -3.39 12.54 -10.49
CA SER A 80 -3.94 12.48 -9.13
C SER A 80 -3.33 11.35 -8.30
N THR A 81 -3.15 10.16 -8.86
CA THR A 81 -2.57 9.03 -8.12
C THR A 81 -1.08 9.19 -7.89
N LEU A 82 -0.35 9.86 -8.82
CA LEU A 82 1.05 10.26 -8.62
C LEU A 82 1.18 11.22 -7.43
N GLN A 83 0.35 12.28 -7.37
CA GLN A 83 0.33 13.23 -6.27
C GLN A 83 0.01 12.57 -4.93
N GLN A 84 -1.00 11.70 -4.88
CA GLN A 84 -1.39 10.96 -3.67
C GLN A 84 -0.26 10.06 -3.18
N THR A 85 0.37 9.33 -4.09
CA THR A 85 1.47 8.42 -3.74
C THR A 85 2.70 9.19 -3.25
N ALA A 86 3.07 10.29 -3.91
CA ALA A 86 4.16 11.15 -3.47
C ALA A 86 3.87 11.79 -2.11
N SER A 87 2.62 12.21 -1.86
CA SER A 87 2.22 12.72 -0.55
C SER A 87 2.35 11.65 0.54
N ASN A 88 1.83 10.45 0.29
CA ASN A 88 1.83 9.37 1.27
C ASN A 88 3.21 8.78 1.55
N ARG A 89 4.06 8.65 0.53
CA ARG A 89 5.38 8.00 0.67
C ARG A 89 6.53 8.96 0.94
N LEU A 90 6.47 10.16 0.36
CA LEU A 90 7.56 11.15 0.40
C LEU A 90 7.21 12.38 1.26
N GLY A 91 5.94 12.54 1.70
CA GLY A 91 5.48 13.72 2.42
C GLY A 91 5.42 14.99 1.54
N TRP A 92 5.35 14.85 0.21
CA TRP A 92 5.43 15.99 -0.69
C TRP A 92 4.06 16.62 -0.96
N SER A 93 4.07 17.94 -1.14
CA SER A 93 2.89 18.66 -1.63
C SER A 93 2.65 18.35 -3.11
N ALA A 94 1.40 18.48 -3.56
CA ALA A 94 1.05 18.36 -4.98
C ALA A 94 1.88 19.31 -5.86
N LYS A 95 2.13 20.55 -5.40
CA LYS A 95 2.95 21.53 -6.10
C LYS A 95 4.38 21.03 -6.32
N GLN A 96 5.01 20.51 -5.27
CA GLN A 96 6.37 19.98 -5.35
C GLN A 96 6.44 18.75 -6.26
N THR A 97 5.50 17.80 -6.12
CA THR A 97 5.41 16.62 -6.98
C THR A 97 5.32 17.01 -8.45
N MET A 98 4.42 17.93 -8.78
CA MET A 98 4.23 18.36 -10.17
C MET A 98 5.42 19.12 -10.74
N MET A 99 6.14 19.89 -9.93
CA MET A 99 7.36 20.58 -10.36
C MET A 99 8.45 19.56 -10.74
N ILE A 100 8.67 18.55 -9.90
CA ILE A 100 9.67 17.51 -10.17
C ILE A 100 9.25 16.62 -11.36
N ALA A 101 7.97 16.26 -11.45
CA ALA A 101 7.44 15.49 -12.58
C ALA A 101 7.57 16.25 -13.92
N GLN A 102 7.37 17.58 -13.91
CA GLN A 102 7.58 18.43 -15.08
C GLN A 102 9.04 18.37 -15.56
N GLN A 103 9.99 18.47 -14.65
CA GLN A 103 11.42 18.39 -14.98
C GLN A 103 11.79 17.00 -15.54
N LEU A 104 11.35 15.91 -14.90
CA LEU A 104 11.57 14.56 -15.42
C LEU A 104 10.96 14.35 -16.81
N TYR A 105 9.82 14.96 -17.09
CA TYR A 105 9.20 14.92 -18.41
C TYR A 105 10.01 15.73 -19.44
N GLU A 106 10.44 16.94 -19.12
CA GLU A 106 11.23 17.80 -19.99
C GLU A 106 12.59 17.17 -20.34
N GLU A 107 13.17 16.42 -19.41
CA GLU A 107 14.40 15.65 -19.60
C GLU A 107 14.15 14.28 -20.30
N GLY A 108 12.90 13.94 -20.58
CA GLY A 108 12.52 12.73 -21.32
C GLY A 108 12.53 11.45 -20.48
N TYR A 109 12.64 11.52 -19.17
CA TYR A 109 12.67 10.33 -18.28
C TYR A 109 11.29 9.70 -18.08
N ILE A 110 10.23 10.51 -18.08
CA ILE A 110 8.86 10.03 -17.94
C ILE A 110 7.96 10.52 -19.07
N THR A 111 6.83 9.83 -19.29
CA THR A 111 5.75 10.31 -20.16
C THR A 111 5.10 11.56 -19.59
N TYR A 112 4.22 12.20 -20.37
CA TYR A 112 3.54 13.41 -19.93
C TYR A 112 2.80 13.20 -18.61
N HIS A 113 3.10 14.04 -17.64
CA HIS A 113 2.68 13.89 -16.25
C HIS A 113 1.29 14.46 -15.94
N ARG A 114 0.69 15.22 -16.86
CA ARG A 114 -0.67 15.74 -16.73
C ARG A 114 -1.63 14.91 -17.55
N THR A 115 -2.05 13.77 -17.00
CA THR A 115 -2.94 12.82 -17.63
C THR A 115 -3.89 12.20 -16.61
N ASP A 116 -5.08 11.86 -17.06
CA ASP A 116 -6.06 11.06 -16.32
C ASP A 116 -6.14 9.61 -16.85
N SER A 117 -5.34 9.30 -17.87
CA SER A 117 -5.26 7.98 -18.48
C SER A 117 -4.42 7.02 -17.64
N VAL A 118 -4.84 5.77 -17.56
CA VAL A 118 -4.08 4.63 -17.04
C VAL A 118 -3.62 3.68 -18.15
N ALA A 119 -3.84 4.06 -19.41
CA ALA A 119 -3.46 3.26 -20.57
C ALA A 119 -1.95 3.27 -20.77
N LEU A 120 -1.42 2.14 -21.22
CA LEU A 120 -0.03 2.00 -21.67
C LEU A 120 -0.02 1.71 -23.17
N SER A 121 0.95 2.29 -23.90
CA SER A 121 1.17 1.95 -25.30
C SER A 121 1.64 0.49 -25.44
N SER A 122 1.39 -0.11 -26.57
CA SER A 122 1.86 -1.48 -26.88
C SER A 122 3.37 -1.59 -26.71
N GLN A 123 4.12 -0.59 -27.17
CA GLN A 123 5.58 -0.53 -27.03
C GLN A 123 6.01 -0.53 -25.56
N ALA A 124 5.33 0.23 -24.67
CA ALA A 124 5.63 0.24 -23.24
C ALA A 124 5.38 -1.11 -22.59
N VAL A 125 4.28 -1.77 -22.95
CA VAL A 125 3.95 -3.12 -22.48
C VAL A 125 5.00 -4.13 -22.93
N GLU A 126 5.41 -4.10 -24.19
CA GLU A 126 6.44 -4.98 -24.74
C GLU A 126 7.79 -4.77 -24.04
N MET A 127 8.21 -3.52 -23.87
CA MET A 127 9.44 -3.16 -23.17
C MET A 127 9.44 -3.68 -21.72
N ALA A 128 8.36 -3.47 -20.96
CA ALA A 128 8.23 -3.97 -19.60
C ALA A 128 8.24 -5.51 -19.56
N ARG A 129 7.54 -6.16 -20.48
CA ARG A 129 7.50 -7.63 -20.57
C ARG A 129 8.85 -8.26 -20.97
N ALA A 130 9.66 -7.57 -21.74
CA ALA A 130 11.04 -7.98 -22.04
C ALA A 130 11.97 -7.79 -20.82
N TYR A 131 11.78 -6.72 -20.07
CA TYR A 131 12.62 -6.37 -18.92
C TYR A 131 12.41 -7.29 -17.71
N ILE A 132 11.14 -7.61 -17.39
CA ILE A 132 10.77 -8.36 -16.17
C ILE A 132 11.49 -9.72 -16.07
N PRO A 133 11.44 -10.62 -17.06
CA PRO A 133 12.02 -11.95 -16.92
C PRO A 133 13.55 -11.93 -16.81
N VAL A 134 14.20 -10.91 -17.38
CA VAL A 134 15.66 -10.76 -17.34
C VAL A 134 16.13 -10.28 -15.95
N ASN A 135 15.40 -9.34 -15.35
CA ASN A 135 15.84 -8.68 -14.12
C ASN A 135 15.22 -9.29 -12.85
N PHE A 136 14.03 -9.88 -12.94
CA PHE A 136 13.29 -10.40 -11.79
C PHE A 136 12.97 -11.91 -11.90
N GLY A 137 13.06 -12.48 -13.09
CA GLY A 137 12.73 -13.88 -13.35
C GLY A 137 11.35 -14.09 -13.97
N LYS A 138 11.19 -15.24 -14.62
CA LYS A 138 9.97 -15.57 -15.38
C LYS A 138 8.71 -15.65 -14.52
N ASN A 139 8.83 -16.01 -13.26
CA ASN A 139 7.70 -16.13 -12.33
C ASN A 139 6.98 -14.79 -12.03
N TYR A 140 7.66 -13.67 -12.31
CA TYR A 140 7.10 -12.32 -12.14
C TYR A 140 6.40 -11.80 -13.38
N LEU A 141 6.46 -12.54 -14.50
CA LEU A 141 5.82 -12.16 -15.75
C LEU A 141 4.47 -12.88 -15.88
N PRO A 142 3.33 -12.18 -15.87
CA PRO A 142 2.03 -12.80 -16.11
C PRO A 142 1.95 -13.31 -17.56
N GLU A 143 1.22 -14.40 -17.79
CA GLU A 143 1.05 -15.00 -19.13
C GLU A 143 0.47 -13.99 -20.13
N THR A 144 -0.53 -13.23 -19.70
CA THR A 144 -1.16 -12.20 -20.54
C THR A 144 -0.84 -10.80 -20.04
N PRO A 145 -0.69 -9.81 -20.95
CA PRO A 145 -0.56 -8.41 -20.56
C PRO A 145 -1.75 -7.95 -19.71
N ARG A 146 -1.49 -7.13 -18.70
CA ARG A 146 -2.55 -6.51 -17.92
C ARG A 146 -2.96 -5.18 -18.52
N PHE A 147 -4.26 -4.98 -18.67
CA PHE A 147 -4.85 -3.74 -19.15
C PHE A 147 -5.72 -3.15 -18.05
N PHE A 148 -5.65 -1.83 -17.90
CA PHE A 148 -6.45 -1.08 -16.97
C PHE A 148 -7.39 -0.16 -17.74
N LYS A 149 -8.66 -0.10 -17.32
CA LYS A 149 -9.64 0.79 -17.93
C LYS A 149 -9.62 2.13 -17.21
N THR A 150 -9.55 3.20 -17.97
CA THR A 150 -9.74 4.55 -17.46
C THR A 150 -11.21 4.74 -17.08
N LEU A 151 -11.47 5.17 -15.84
CA LEU A 151 -12.84 5.36 -15.33
C LEU A 151 -13.44 6.70 -15.75
N SER A 152 -12.63 7.64 -16.22
CA SER A 152 -13.08 8.95 -16.66
C SER A 152 -13.80 8.83 -18.01
N LYS A 153 -15.06 9.28 -18.06
CA LYS A 153 -15.86 9.34 -19.31
C LYS A 153 -15.29 10.33 -20.34
N ASN A 154 -14.43 11.26 -19.90
CA ASN A 154 -13.83 12.32 -20.71
C ASN A 154 -12.33 12.09 -20.94
N ALA A 155 -11.79 10.91 -20.59
CA ALA A 155 -10.40 10.59 -20.88
C ALA A 155 -10.21 10.60 -22.39
N GLN A 156 -9.29 11.46 -22.87
CA GLN A 156 -8.87 11.43 -24.26
C GLN A 156 -8.11 10.12 -24.47
N GLU A 157 -8.63 9.24 -25.31
CA GLU A 157 -8.08 7.90 -25.57
C GLU A 157 -6.63 7.92 -26.08
N ALA A 158 -6.14 9.09 -26.51
CA ALA A 158 -4.79 9.30 -27.02
C ALA A 158 -3.72 9.50 -25.92
N HIS A 159 -4.11 9.66 -24.65
CA HIS A 159 -3.14 9.95 -23.59
C HIS A 159 -2.68 8.66 -22.90
N GLU A 160 -1.38 8.57 -22.68
CA GLU A 160 -0.74 7.50 -21.92
C GLU A 160 -0.71 7.85 -20.41
N ALA A 161 -0.58 6.82 -19.57
CA ALA A 161 -0.32 6.98 -18.13
C ALA A 161 1.06 7.60 -17.88
N VAL A 162 1.28 8.12 -16.66
CA VAL A 162 2.62 8.54 -16.22
C VAL A 162 3.46 7.30 -15.93
N ARG A 163 4.58 7.17 -16.64
CA ARG A 163 5.51 6.05 -16.53
C ARG A 163 6.93 6.44 -16.97
N PRO A 164 7.95 5.68 -16.58
CA PRO A 164 9.26 5.78 -17.20
C PRO A 164 9.19 5.59 -18.72
N THR A 165 9.91 6.38 -19.49
CA THR A 165 10.03 6.24 -20.94
C THR A 165 10.88 5.02 -21.30
N ASN A 166 11.87 4.71 -20.45
CA ASN A 166 12.75 3.56 -20.59
C ASN A 166 12.88 2.82 -19.25
N VAL A 167 12.35 1.59 -19.19
CA VAL A 167 12.37 0.74 -17.98
C VAL A 167 13.77 0.29 -17.57
N SER A 168 14.77 0.39 -18.44
CA SER A 168 16.16 0.04 -18.12
C SER A 168 16.90 1.16 -17.38
N VAL A 169 16.38 2.38 -17.37
CA VAL A 169 16.93 3.50 -16.61
C VAL A 169 16.44 3.39 -15.18
N GLN A 170 17.36 3.15 -14.26
CA GLN A 170 17.06 3.06 -12.81
C GLN A 170 17.34 4.37 -12.06
N ASP A 171 18.10 5.25 -12.67
CA ASP A 171 18.51 6.52 -12.06
C ASP A 171 18.58 7.61 -13.13
N PRO A 172 17.83 8.70 -13.02
CA PRO A 172 17.98 9.84 -13.91
C PRO A 172 19.34 10.51 -13.65
N LYS A 173 20.31 10.29 -14.55
CA LYS A 173 21.74 10.59 -14.35
C LYS A 173 22.11 12.07 -14.48
N GLU A 174 21.26 12.90 -15.07
CA GLU A 174 21.62 14.27 -15.46
C GLU A 174 21.25 15.34 -14.43
N SER A 175 20.55 14.96 -13.38
CA SER A 175 20.20 15.89 -12.31
C SER A 175 21.39 16.10 -11.36
N VAL A 176 21.82 17.36 -11.20
CA VAL A 176 22.94 17.74 -10.33
C VAL A 176 22.41 18.55 -9.14
N GLY A 177 22.91 18.25 -7.92
CA GLY A 177 22.59 19.00 -6.71
C GLY A 177 21.37 18.48 -5.95
N GLU A 178 20.78 19.33 -5.11
CA GLU A 178 19.62 18.97 -4.23
C GLU A 178 18.39 18.48 -5.00
N LEU A 179 18.23 18.88 -6.25
CA LEU A 179 17.15 18.44 -7.14
C LEU A 179 17.37 17.00 -7.61
N ALA A 180 18.61 16.53 -7.75
CA ALA A 180 18.93 15.15 -8.18
C ALA A 180 18.30 14.11 -7.26
N ASP A 181 18.41 14.29 -5.95
CA ASP A 181 17.80 13.41 -4.98
C ASP A 181 16.26 13.40 -5.06
N LYS A 182 15.64 14.54 -5.35
CA LYS A 182 14.20 14.64 -5.52
C LYS A 182 13.74 13.97 -6.82
N HIS A 183 14.47 14.16 -7.92
CA HIS A 183 14.20 13.47 -9.19
C HIS A 183 14.26 11.95 -9.00
N LYS A 184 15.32 11.47 -8.38
CA LYS A 184 15.49 10.05 -8.09
C LYS A 184 14.38 9.49 -7.20
N LYS A 185 13.99 10.21 -6.14
CA LYS A 185 12.91 9.79 -5.23
C LYS A 185 11.55 9.71 -5.91
N LEU A 186 11.25 10.60 -6.85
CA LEU A 186 9.98 10.56 -7.58
C LEU A 186 9.99 9.51 -8.68
N TYR A 187 11.15 9.29 -9.33
CA TYR A 187 11.31 8.34 -10.43
C TYR A 187 11.24 6.88 -9.94
N ASN A 188 11.77 6.56 -8.75
CA ASN A 188 11.79 5.24 -8.11
C ASN A 188 10.62 5.03 -7.13
#